data_7fb5ad699fef5659fda75b31d11c2d53
#
_entry.id   7fb5ad699fef5659fda75b31d11c2d53
#
_cell.length_a   1.000
_cell.length_b   1.000
_cell.length_c   1.000
_cell.angle_alpha   90.00
_cell.angle_beta   90.00
_cell.angle_gamma   90.00
#
_symmetry.space_group_name_H-M   'P 1'
#
loop_
_entity.id
_entity.type
_entity.pdbx_description
1 polymer ?
#
loop_
_entity_poly.entity_id
_entity_poly.type
_entity_poly.pdbx_seq_one_letter_code
_entity_poly.pdbx_strand_id
1 'polypeptide(L)'
;MRHELERLEQADYKEKLQGKAKPQMIFFTAEWSEPCRQMQGLVEELADAHYAQADFYQVDLDEQPLIAGDFNIAGVPALVICREGKEEERIVGLRAYPDLEKVVVKYL
;
A
#
# COMPACT_ATOMS: atom_id res chain seq x y z
N MET A 1 7.25 16.33 -8.66
CA MET A 1 7.37 15.97 -7.23
C MET A 1 6.46 14.78 -6.94
N ARG A 2 6.96 13.75 -6.28
CA ARG A 2 6.16 12.58 -5.97
C ARG A 2 5.40 12.78 -4.67
N HIS A 3 4.19 12.21 -4.59
CA HIS A 3 3.43 12.20 -3.37
C HIS A 3 4.07 11.27 -2.35
N GLU A 4 4.23 11.74 -1.13
CA GLU A 4 4.63 10.86 -0.04
C GLU A 4 3.43 9.99 0.35
N LEU A 5 3.73 8.74 0.68
CA LEU A 5 2.69 7.83 1.16
C LEU A 5 2.42 8.13 2.63
N GLU A 6 1.16 8.25 2.98
CA GLU A 6 0.77 8.46 4.36
C GLU A 6 1.07 7.19 5.17
N ARG A 7 1.71 7.33 6.33
CA ARG A 7 2.02 6.20 7.18
C ARG A 7 0.82 5.87 8.07
N LEU A 8 0.42 4.60 8.06
CA LEU A 8 -0.63 4.13 8.96
C LEU A 8 0.00 3.77 10.31
N GLU A 9 -0.73 4.10 11.38
CA GLU A 9 -0.32 3.82 12.75
C GLU A 9 -1.27 2.81 13.38
N GLN A 10 -0.75 1.97 14.26
CA GLN A 10 -1.55 0.94 14.94
C GLN A 10 -2.72 1.54 15.72
N ALA A 11 -2.56 2.75 16.22
CA ALA A 11 -3.58 3.40 17.06
C ALA A 11 -4.86 3.74 16.29
N ASP A 12 -4.78 4.04 14.99
CA ASP A 12 -5.92 4.62 14.28
C ASP A 12 -6.13 4.12 12.85
N TYR A 13 -5.37 3.11 12.39
CA TYR A 13 -5.44 2.70 11.00
C TYR A 13 -6.83 2.18 10.59
N LYS A 14 -7.54 1.52 11.50
CA LYS A 14 -8.87 1.00 11.20
C LYS A 14 -9.85 2.14 10.91
N GLU A 15 -9.77 3.21 11.67
CA GLU A 15 -10.61 4.40 11.44
C GLU A 15 -10.30 5.05 10.10
N LYS A 16 -9.00 5.14 9.77
CA LYS A 16 -8.57 5.74 8.50
C LYS A 16 -9.04 4.94 7.28
N LEU A 17 -9.15 3.63 7.40
CA LEU A 17 -9.55 2.78 6.28
C LEU A 17 -11.07 2.66 6.13
N GLN A 18 -11.84 2.92 7.16
CA GLN A 18 -13.29 2.77 7.13
C GLN A 18 -13.99 4.02 6.62
N GLY A 19 -15.17 3.81 6.01
CA GLY A 19 -16.03 4.90 5.58
C GLY A 19 -15.48 5.73 4.44
N LYS A 20 -14.51 5.23 3.71
CA LYS A 20 -13.89 5.94 2.59
C LYS A 20 -14.51 5.54 1.27
N ALA A 21 -14.86 6.53 0.44
CA ALA A 21 -15.40 6.27 -0.89
C ALA A 21 -14.32 5.75 -1.85
N LYS A 22 -13.08 6.20 -1.66
CA LYS A 22 -11.96 5.81 -2.51
C LYS A 22 -11.39 4.46 -2.08
N PRO A 23 -10.88 3.66 -3.02
CA PRO A 23 -10.10 2.48 -2.66
C PRO A 23 -8.81 2.90 -1.97
N GLN A 24 -8.28 1.99 -1.14
CA GLN A 24 -7.04 2.23 -0.42
C GLN A 24 -5.95 1.29 -0.94
N MET A 25 -4.78 1.83 -1.17
CA MET A 25 -3.59 1.08 -1.59
C MET A 25 -2.62 1.12 -0.44
N ILE A 26 -2.33 -0.03 0.16
CA ILE A 26 -1.46 -0.11 1.34
C ILE A 26 -0.17 -0.82 0.96
N PHE A 27 0.95 -0.09 1.01
CA PHE A 27 2.27 -0.61 0.70
C PHE A 27 2.95 -1.09 1.97
N PHE A 28 3.13 -2.40 2.08
CA PHE A 28 3.85 -3.02 3.19
C PHE A 28 5.31 -3.16 2.82
N THR A 29 6.19 -2.66 3.67
CA THR A 29 7.60 -2.53 3.36
C THR A 29 8.47 -2.81 4.59
N ALA A 30 9.78 -2.94 4.37
CA ALA A 30 10.78 -3.04 5.44
C ALA A 30 12.07 -2.38 4.95
N GLU A 31 12.73 -1.63 5.82
CA GLU A 31 13.95 -0.89 5.46
C GLU A 31 15.10 -1.81 5.07
N TRP A 32 15.18 -3.01 5.65
CA TRP A 32 16.25 -3.96 5.36
C TRP A 32 16.11 -4.66 4.02
N SER A 33 15.00 -4.49 3.32
CA SER A 33 14.70 -5.22 2.08
C SER A 33 15.03 -4.37 0.86
N GLU A 34 15.97 -4.83 0.03
CA GLU A 34 16.32 -4.16 -1.22
C GLU A 34 15.14 -4.10 -2.21
N PRO A 35 14.38 -5.20 -2.41
CA PRO A 35 13.19 -5.12 -3.27
C PRO A 35 12.18 -4.09 -2.78
N CYS A 36 12.04 -3.90 -1.47
CA CYS A 36 11.16 -2.87 -0.91
C CYS A 36 11.63 -1.47 -1.29
N ARG A 37 12.93 -1.22 -1.22
CA ARG A 37 13.48 0.08 -1.62
C ARG A 37 13.24 0.37 -3.08
N GLN A 38 13.39 -0.64 -3.94
CA GLN A 38 13.11 -0.49 -5.37
C GLN A 38 11.62 -0.23 -5.63
N MET A 39 10.74 -0.94 -4.95
CA MET A 39 9.31 -0.79 -5.13
C MET A 39 8.78 0.51 -4.54
N GLN A 40 9.45 1.07 -3.52
CA GLN A 40 9.06 2.32 -2.88
C GLN A 40 8.86 3.44 -3.91
N GLY A 41 9.84 3.65 -4.78
CA GLY A 41 9.75 4.69 -5.80
C GLY A 41 8.63 4.45 -6.79
N LEU A 42 8.38 3.18 -7.13
CA LEU A 42 7.31 2.82 -8.06
C LEU A 42 5.93 3.09 -7.47
N VAL A 43 5.74 2.77 -6.19
CA VAL A 43 4.47 3.02 -5.50
C VAL A 43 4.24 4.52 -5.32
N GLU A 44 5.29 5.29 -5.01
CA GLU A 44 5.19 6.74 -4.94
C GLU A 44 4.78 7.35 -6.29
N GLU A 45 5.36 6.84 -7.38
CA GLU A 45 4.98 7.26 -8.73
C GLU A 45 3.54 6.92 -9.04
N LEU A 46 3.09 5.74 -8.62
CA LEU A 46 1.71 5.31 -8.78
C LEU A 46 0.76 6.22 -7.99
N ALA A 47 1.13 6.59 -6.76
CA ALA A 47 0.36 7.51 -5.95
C ALA A 47 0.27 8.89 -6.59
N ASP A 48 1.36 9.36 -7.16
CA ASP A 48 1.42 10.65 -7.84
C ASP A 48 0.46 10.68 -9.04
N ALA A 49 0.35 9.56 -9.74
CA ALA A 49 -0.52 9.46 -10.92
C ALA A 49 -2.00 9.32 -10.56
N HIS A 50 -2.33 8.75 -9.39
CA HIS A 50 -3.70 8.32 -9.08
C HIS A 50 -4.24 8.82 -7.74
N TYR A 51 -3.61 9.80 -7.10
CA TYR A 51 -4.02 10.26 -5.77
C TYR A 51 -5.45 10.82 -5.73
N ALA A 52 -5.97 11.27 -6.87
CA ALA A 52 -7.34 11.80 -6.93
C ALA A 52 -8.39 10.68 -6.82
N GLN A 53 -8.03 9.44 -7.17
CA GLN A 53 -8.97 8.32 -7.25
C GLN A 53 -8.77 7.28 -6.16
N ALA A 54 -7.63 7.29 -5.49
CA ALA A 54 -7.30 6.30 -4.45
C ALA A 54 -6.46 6.94 -3.35
N ASP A 55 -6.59 6.40 -2.15
CA ASP A 55 -5.71 6.80 -1.04
C ASP A 55 -4.54 5.82 -0.96
N PHE A 56 -3.34 6.35 -0.79
CA PHE A 56 -2.12 5.55 -0.77
C PHE A 56 -1.47 5.64 0.61
N TYR A 57 -1.20 4.49 1.20
CA TYR A 57 -0.64 4.38 2.54
C TYR A 57 0.60 3.49 2.54
N GLN A 58 1.39 3.63 3.58
CA GLN A 58 2.58 2.83 3.79
C GLN A 58 2.59 2.26 5.21
N VAL A 59 3.00 1.00 5.33
CA VAL A 59 3.18 0.34 6.62
C VAL A 59 4.57 -0.29 6.62
N ASP A 60 5.41 0.13 7.57
CA ASP A 60 6.68 -0.54 7.84
C ASP A 60 6.39 -1.67 8.81
N LEU A 61 6.66 -2.90 8.43
CA LEU A 61 6.24 -4.04 9.23
C LEU A 61 7.01 -4.17 10.55
N ASP A 62 8.19 -3.58 10.65
CA ASP A 62 8.94 -3.57 11.90
C ASP A 62 8.40 -2.52 12.88
N GLU A 63 7.88 -1.41 12.35
CA GLU A 63 7.28 -0.35 13.16
C GLU A 63 5.85 -0.66 13.55
N GLN A 64 5.10 -1.33 12.67
CA GLN A 64 3.66 -1.57 12.84
C GLN A 64 3.33 -3.06 12.70
N PRO A 65 3.86 -3.92 13.57
CA PRO A 65 3.66 -5.36 13.43
C PRO A 65 2.20 -5.80 13.58
N LEU A 66 1.38 -5.07 14.33
CA LEU A 66 -0.04 -5.43 14.48
C LEU A 66 -0.80 -5.23 13.17
N ILE A 67 -0.50 -4.17 12.42
CA ILE A 67 -1.15 -3.94 11.12
C ILE A 67 -0.75 -5.05 10.15
N ALA A 68 0.55 -5.36 10.09
CA ALA A 68 1.05 -6.43 9.24
C ALA A 68 0.41 -7.77 9.58
N GLY A 69 0.24 -8.04 10.88
CA GLY A 69 -0.43 -9.26 11.36
C GLY A 69 -1.89 -9.32 10.96
N ASP A 70 -2.60 -8.20 11.07
CA ASP A 70 -4.02 -8.13 10.70
C ASP A 70 -4.25 -8.42 9.21
N PHE A 71 -3.29 -8.05 8.37
CA PHE A 71 -3.36 -8.30 6.93
C PHE A 71 -2.65 -9.60 6.51
N ASN A 72 -2.14 -10.36 7.48
CA ASN A 72 -1.44 -11.62 7.21
C ASN A 72 -0.30 -11.45 6.20
N ILE A 73 0.55 -10.45 6.43
CA ILE A 73 1.66 -10.17 5.53
C ILE A 73 2.78 -11.16 5.82
N ALA A 74 3.02 -12.08 4.87
CA ALA A 74 4.06 -13.09 4.98
C ALA A 74 5.36 -12.67 4.28
N GLY A 75 5.28 -11.74 3.33
CA GLY A 75 6.46 -11.28 2.59
C GLY A 75 6.32 -9.85 2.14
N VAL A 76 7.45 -9.17 1.97
CA VAL A 76 7.51 -7.79 1.50
C VAL A 76 8.49 -7.71 0.33
N PRO A 77 8.29 -6.75 -0.58
CA PRO A 77 7.22 -5.76 -0.61
C PRO A 77 5.87 -6.38 -0.93
N ALA A 78 4.80 -5.76 -0.44
CA ALA A 78 3.44 -6.18 -0.77
C ALA A 78 2.57 -4.93 -0.93
N LEU A 79 1.75 -4.92 -1.96
CA LEU A 79 0.77 -3.84 -2.17
C LEU A 79 -0.62 -4.47 -2.03
N VAL A 80 -1.35 -4.06 -1.00
CA VAL A 80 -2.68 -4.58 -0.72
C VAL A 80 -3.70 -3.54 -1.13
N ILE A 81 -4.65 -3.95 -1.95
CA ILE A 81 -5.71 -3.07 -2.44
C ILE A 81 -6.97 -3.37 -1.63
N CYS A 82 -7.49 -2.33 -0.98
CA CYS A 82 -8.63 -2.45 -0.08
C CYS A 82 -9.76 -1.52 -0.48
N ARG A 83 -10.95 -1.85 0.01
CA ARG A 83 -12.11 -0.97 -0.04
C ARG A 83 -12.78 -1.06 1.33
N GLU A 84 -12.86 0.10 2.00
CA GLU A 84 -13.38 0.19 3.38
C GLU A 84 -12.67 -0.78 4.34
N GLY A 85 -11.35 -0.91 4.17
CA GLY A 85 -10.53 -1.76 5.02
C GLY A 85 -10.57 -3.24 4.66
N LYS A 86 -11.36 -3.64 3.66
CA LYS A 86 -11.42 -5.04 3.22
C LYS A 86 -10.55 -5.25 2.00
N GLU A 87 -9.74 -6.29 2.03
CA GLU A 87 -8.84 -6.61 0.94
C GLU A 87 -9.60 -7.10 -0.29
N GLU A 88 -9.28 -6.48 -1.44
CA GLU A 88 -9.80 -6.89 -2.74
C GLU A 88 -8.77 -7.71 -3.51
N GLU A 89 -7.52 -7.30 -3.46
CA GLU A 89 -6.43 -7.97 -4.18
C GLU A 89 -5.11 -7.58 -3.54
N ARG A 90 -4.08 -8.40 -3.69
CA ARG A 90 -2.72 -8.04 -3.26
C ARG A 90 -1.70 -8.45 -4.31
N ILE A 91 -0.61 -7.69 -4.35
CA ILE A 91 0.55 -7.98 -5.18
C ILE A 91 1.71 -8.21 -4.21
N VAL A 92 2.32 -9.38 -4.26
CA VAL A 92 3.47 -9.72 -3.40
C VAL A 92 4.72 -9.81 -4.26
N GLY A 93 5.77 -9.15 -3.81
CA GLY A 93 7.05 -9.11 -4.51
C GLY A 93 7.19 -7.94 -5.45
N LEU A 94 8.41 -7.72 -5.91
CA LEU A 94 8.74 -6.61 -6.80
C LEU A 94 8.10 -6.82 -8.18
N ARG A 95 7.49 -5.76 -8.70
CA ARG A 95 6.89 -5.74 -10.03
C ARG A 95 7.32 -4.46 -10.75
N ALA A 96 7.35 -4.51 -12.09
CA ALA A 96 7.54 -3.33 -12.89
C ALA A 96 6.32 -2.41 -12.79
N TYR A 97 6.52 -1.10 -12.99
CA TYR A 97 5.45 -0.11 -12.87
C TYR A 97 4.22 -0.45 -13.73
N PRO A 98 4.36 -0.83 -15.03
CA PRO A 98 3.17 -1.12 -15.83
C PRO A 98 2.31 -2.25 -15.25
N ASP A 99 2.95 -3.24 -14.62
CA ASP A 99 2.23 -4.36 -14.01
C ASP A 99 1.47 -3.91 -12.76
N LEU A 100 2.09 -3.05 -11.94
CA LEU A 100 1.44 -2.47 -10.77
C LEU A 100 0.23 -1.62 -11.19
N GLU A 101 0.42 -0.76 -12.17
CA GLU A 101 -0.63 0.13 -12.62
C GLU A 101 -1.81 -0.66 -13.21
N LYS A 102 -1.52 -1.69 -13.99
CA LYS A 102 -2.55 -2.53 -14.59
C LYS A 102 -3.49 -3.13 -13.54
N VAL A 103 -2.95 -3.55 -12.41
CA VAL A 103 -3.75 -4.12 -11.33
C VAL A 103 -4.52 -3.01 -10.60
N VAL A 104 -3.85 -1.92 -10.26
CA VAL A 104 -4.45 -0.83 -9.49
C VAL A 104 -5.62 -0.19 -10.24
N VAL A 105 -5.49 0.05 -11.55
CA VAL A 105 -6.55 0.73 -12.31
C VAL A 105 -7.85 -0.08 -12.36
N LYS A 106 -7.81 -1.39 -12.13
CA LYS A 106 -9.02 -2.21 -12.07
C LYS A 106 -9.95 -1.77 -10.92
N TYR A 107 -9.41 -1.13 -9.90
CA TYR A 107 -10.15 -0.76 -8.68
C TYR A 107 -10.43 0.73 -8.58
N LEU A 108 -9.98 1.50 -9.55
CA LEU A 108 -10.25 2.94 -9.62
C LEU A 108 -11.63 3.24 -10.27
#